data_d3accc724bfe3553f1a253b737d2ae9b
#
_entry.id   d3accc724bfe3553f1a253b737d2ae9b
#
_cell.length_a   1.000
_cell.length_b   1.000
_cell.length_c   1.000
_cell.angle_alpha   90.00
_cell.angle_beta   90.00
_cell.angle_gamma   90.00
#
_symmetry.space_group_name_H-M   'P 1'
#
loop_
_entity.id
_entity.type
_entity.pdbx_description
1 polymer ?
#
loop_
_entity_poly.entity_id
_entity_poly.type
_entity_poly.pdbx_seq_one_letter_code
_entity_poly.pdbx_strand_id
1 'polypeptide(L)'
;MAEKEISNIIKLQIEAGKASPAPPVGPALGSSGVNIMQFVKEFNDRTANQPGMIIPVVITVNPKDKSFTFVTKVPPVAVLIKKAAKIEKASGKPNKEKVATITKAQVKEIAEQKMPDLNAASLEAAMSMVAGTARSMGVVVAE
;
A
#
# COMPACT_ATOMS: atom_id res chain seq x y z
N MET A 1 -1.02 14.56 32.62
CA MET A 1 -1.69 14.58 31.30
C MET A 1 -0.64 14.47 30.22
N ALA A 2 -0.69 13.43 29.45
CA ALA A 2 0.12 13.39 28.24
C ALA A 2 -0.41 14.44 27.27
N GLU A 3 0.30 15.53 27.11
CA GLU A 3 0.08 16.39 25.95
C GLU A 3 0.24 15.48 24.72
N LYS A 4 -0.84 15.27 24.01
CA LYS A 4 -0.74 14.67 22.67
C LYS A 4 0.08 15.66 21.86
N GLU A 5 1.37 15.38 21.75
CA GLU A 5 2.19 16.10 20.79
C GLU A 5 1.52 15.95 19.44
N ILE A 6 1.12 17.09 18.87
CA ILE A 6 0.50 17.12 17.56
C ILE A 6 1.59 16.75 16.57
N SER A 7 1.70 15.49 16.27
CA SER A 7 2.59 15.00 15.23
C SER A 7 1.88 15.06 13.89
N ASN A 8 2.56 15.56 12.89
CA ASN A 8 2.04 15.55 11.53
C ASN A 8 2.15 14.13 10.97
N ILE A 9 1.03 13.60 10.52
CA ILE A 9 0.97 12.26 9.90
C ILE A 9 0.85 12.44 8.39
N ILE A 10 1.80 11.87 7.67
CA ILE A 10 1.83 11.89 6.21
C ILE A 10 1.66 10.47 5.70
N LYS A 11 0.72 10.26 4.80
CA LYS A 11 0.46 8.96 4.19
C LYS A 11 0.84 9.01 2.71
N LEU A 12 1.75 8.15 2.30
CA LEU A 12 2.23 8.07 0.93
C LEU A 12 2.20 6.63 0.42
N GLN A 13 2.14 6.48 -0.89
CA GLN A 13 2.32 5.21 -1.57
C GLN A 13 3.55 5.33 -2.47
N ILE A 14 4.56 4.54 -2.19
CA ILE A 14 5.86 4.63 -2.87
C ILE A 14 6.24 3.23 -3.37
N GLU A 15 6.77 3.16 -4.58
CA GLU A 15 7.29 1.92 -5.12
C GLU A 15 8.52 1.45 -4.34
N ALA A 16 8.50 0.18 -3.92
CA ALA A 16 9.57 -0.40 -3.11
C ALA A 16 10.94 -0.31 -3.80
N GLY A 17 11.92 0.15 -3.07
CA GLY A 17 13.28 0.30 -3.56
C GLY A 17 13.50 1.45 -4.53
N LYS A 18 12.47 2.23 -4.85
CA LYS A 18 12.52 3.35 -5.81
C LYS A 18 12.10 4.70 -5.24
N ALA A 19 12.11 4.85 -3.93
CA ALA A 19 11.85 6.16 -3.35
C ALA A 19 12.89 7.17 -3.83
N SER A 20 12.43 8.36 -4.19
CA SER A 20 13.27 9.45 -4.65
C SER A 20 12.76 10.79 -4.10
N PRO A 21 13.60 11.83 -4.08
CA PRO A 21 13.18 13.16 -3.67
C PRO A 21 12.18 13.83 -4.62
N ALA A 22 11.92 13.21 -5.77
CA ALA A 22 10.93 13.69 -6.73
C ALA A 22 9.50 13.56 -6.20
N PRO A 23 8.53 14.30 -6.75
CA PRO A 23 7.13 14.12 -6.37
C PRO A 23 6.68 12.65 -6.46
N PRO A 24 5.82 12.16 -5.54
CA PRO A 24 5.11 12.89 -4.49
C PRO A 24 5.86 13.03 -3.16
N VAL A 25 7.05 12.42 -3.00
CA VAL A 25 7.78 12.36 -1.72
C VAL A 25 8.34 13.73 -1.31
N GLY A 26 9.00 14.42 -2.25
CA GLY A 26 9.67 15.67 -1.99
C GLY A 26 8.74 16.75 -1.42
N PRO A 27 7.64 17.11 -2.11
CA PRO A 27 6.72 18.13 -1.63
C PRO A 27 6.05 17.76 -0.30
N ALA A 28 5.69 16.49 -0.12
CA ALA A 28 5.02 16.02 1.10
C ALA A 28 5.91 16.12 2.33
N LEU A 29 7.17 15.72 2.21
CA LEU A 29 8.14 15.77 3.30
C LEU A 29 8.80 17.14 3.45
N GLY A 30 9.00 17.85 2.37
CA GLY A 30 9.62 19.17 2.38
C GLY A 30 8.82 20.18 3.19
N SER A 31 7.51 20.14 3.10
CA SER A 31 6.62 21.02 3.88
C SER A 31 6.71 20.77 5.38
N SER A 32 7.09 19.56 5.78
CA SER A 32 7.23 19.16 7.18
C SER A 32 8.65 19.38 7.73
N GLY A 33 9.60 19.79 6.89
CA GLY A 33 10.99 20.05 7.31
C GLY A 33 11.81 18.79 7.60
N VAL A 34 11.37 17.63 7.15
CA VAL A 34 12.03 16.35 7.34
C VAL A 34 13.18 16.20 6.34
N ASN A 35 14.24 15.49 6.74
CA ASN A 35 15.33 15.15 5.85
C ASN A 35 14.89 14.08 4.84
N ILE A 36 14.59 14.52 3.62
CA ILE A 36 14.08 13.67 2.54
C ILE A 36 15.08 12.57 2.17
N MET A 37 16.36 12.89 2.11
CA MET A 37 17.39 11.93 1.72
C MET A 37 17.52 10.79 2.72
N GLN A 38 17.44 11.09 4.00
CA GLN A 38 17.48 10.08 5.05
C GLN A 38 16.25 9.15 4.95
N PHE A 39 15.06 9.71 4.76
CA PHE A 39 13.84 8.92 4.57
C PHE A 39 13.95 8.00 3.35
N VAL A 40 14.38 8.52 2.21
CA VAL A 40 14.56 7.76 0.97
C VAL A 40 15.51 6.57 1.19
N LYS A 41 16.63 6.81 1.83
CA LYS A 41 17.62 5.77 2.12
C LYS A 41 17.03 4.67 3.01
N GLU A 42 16.45 5.05 4.13
CA GLU A 42 15.87 4.09 5.07
C GLU A 42 14.69 3.30 4.46
N PHE A 43 13.84 3.97 3.69
CA PHE A 43 12.73 3.32 3.00
C PHE A 43 13.24 2.29 1.97
N ASN A 44 14.19 2.68 1.14
CA ASN A 44 14.76 1.78 0.15
C ASN A 44 15.44 0.57 0.79
N ASP A 45 16.16 0.77 1.90
CA ASP A 45 16.79 -0.33 2.64
C ASP A 45 15.75 -1.31 3.22
N ARG A 46 14.66 -0.79 3.78
CA ARG A 46 13.59 -1.63 4.34
C ARG A 46 12.76 -2.36 3.29
N THR A 47 12.62 -1.79 2.12
CA THR A 47 11.78 -2.33 1.04
C THR A 47 12.57 -3.06 -0.05
N ALA A 48 13.88 -3.20 0.12
CA ALA A 48 14.75 -3.86 -0.86
C ALA A 48 14.34 -5.31 -1.15
N ASN A 49 13.70 -5.97 -0.19
CA ASN A 49 13.21 -7.35 -0.33
C ASN A 49 11.94 -7.50 -1.16
N GLN A 50 11.29 -6.40 -1.52
CA GLN A 50 10.01 -6.38 -2.21
C GLN A 50 10.02 -5.46 -3.42
N PRO A 51 10.94 -5.63 -4.36
CA PRO A 51 11.06 -4.74 -5.52
C PRO A 51 9.81 -4.81 -6.40
N GLY A 52 9.44 -3.66 -6.96
CA GLY A 52 8.32 -3.56 -7.89
C GLY A 52 6.93 -3.53 -7.24
N MET A 53 6.84 -3.52 -5.91
CA MET A 53 5.56 -3.41 -5.21
C MET A 53 5.34 -1.97 -4.69
N ILE A 54 4.11 -1.50 -4.80
CA ILE A 54 3.74 -0.21 -4.19
C ILE A 54 3.44 -0.45 -2.71
N ILE A 55 4.18 0.22 -1.84
CA ILE A 55 4.05 0.07 -0.40
C ILE A 55 3.48 1.35 0.20
N PRO A 56 2.34 1.26 0.91
CA PRO A 56 1.84 2.39 1.67
C PRO A 56 2.75 2.66 2.86
N VAL A 57 3.10 3.92 3.06
CA VAL A 57 3.94 4.38 4.17
C VAL A 57 3.17 5.40 4.98
N VAL A 58 3.16 5.23 6.27
CA VAL A 58 2.65 6.23 7.22
C VAL A 58 3.85 6.84 7.94
N ILE A 59 4.06 8.13 7.72
CA ILE A 59 5.19 8.87 8.28
C ILE A 59 4.64 9.77 9.38
N THR A 60 5.19 9.62 10.57
CA THR A 60 4.87 10.49 11.71
C THR A 60 6.04 11.45 11.92
N VAL A 61 5.79 12.74 11.80
CA VAL A 61 6.80 13.79 11.95
C VAL A 61 6.58 14.53 13.26
N ASN A 62 7.62 14.67 14.04
CA ASN A 62 7.60 15.52 15.23
C ASN A 62 7.96 16.96 14.83
N PRO A 63 7.05 17.94 14.97
CA PRO A 63 7.32 19.31 14.54
C PRO A 63 8.35 20.02 15.40
N LYS A 64 8.55 19.59 16.64
CA LYS A 64 9.54 20.20 17.55
C LYS A 64 10.99 19.85 17.18
N ASP A 65 11.23 18.56 16.96
CA ASP A 65 12.58 18.03 16.73
C ASP A 65 12.89 17.79 15.26
N LYS A 66 11.89 17.95 14.38
CA LYS A 66 11.97 17.59 12.96
C LYS A 66 12.40 16.14 12.74
N SER A 67 12.21 15.30 13.76
CA SER A 67 12.43 13.87 13.67
C SER A 67 11.22 13.20 13.02
N PHE A 68 11.46 12.07 12.38
CA PHE A 68 10.38 11.30 11.77
C PHE A 68 10.51 9.83 12.11
N THR A 69 9.37 9.18 12.15
CA THR A 69 9.28 7.71 12.17
C THR A 69 8.31 7.30 11.07
N PHE A 70 8.56 6.17 10.46
CA PHE A 70 7.66 5.67 9.44
C PHE A 70 7.40 4.18 9.62
N VAL A 71 6.19 3.79 9.23
CA VAL A 71 5.74 2.41 9.24
C VAL A 71 5.33 2.03 7.82
N THR A 72 5.90 0.96 7.32
CA THR A 72 5.50 0.37 6.04
C THR A 72 4.35 -0.60 6.27
N LYS A 73 3.31 -0.49 5.46
CA LYS A 73 2.15 -1.38 5.52
C LYS A 73 2.20 -2.41 4.39
N VAL A 74 1.30 -3.37 4.46
CA VAL A 74 1.13 -4.35 3.38
C VAL A 74 0.68 -3.63 2.11
N PRO A 75 1.18 -4.03 0.92
CA PRO A 75 0.76 -3.43 -0.34
C PRO A 75 -0.75 -3.39 -0.52
N PRO A 76 -1.32 -2.40 -1.23
CA PRO A 76 -2.75 -2.35 -1.48
C PRO A 76 -3.26 -3.63 -2.15
N VAL A 77 -4.49 -4.02 -1.82
CA VAL A 77 -5.14 -5.22 -2.38
C VAL A 77 -5.12 -5.18 -3.91
N ALA A 78 -5.35 -4.01 -4.50
CA ALA A 78 -5.32 -3.85 -5.95
C ALA A 78 -3.98 -4.26 -6.58
N VAL A 79 -2.87 -3.90 -5.95
CA VAL A 79 -1.52 -4.28 -6.41
C VAL A 79 -1.30 -5.78 -6.30
N LEU A 80 -1.73 -6.39 -5.20
CA LEU A 80 -1.64 -7.84 -4.99
C LEU A 80 -2.47 -8.61 -6.02
N ILE A 81 -3.67 -8.13 -6.33
CA ILE A 81 -4.54 -8.72 -7.35
C ILE A 81 -3.90 -8.63 -8.74
N LYS A 82 -3.36 -7.49 -9.11
CA LYS A 82 -2.64 -7.32 -10.38
C LYS A 82 -1.48 -8.31 -10.52
N LYS A 83 -0.71 -8.46 -9.47
CA LYS A 83 0.41 -9.41 -9.43
C LYS A 83 -0.07 -10.85 -9.57
N ALA A 84 -1.12 -11.25 -8.84
CA ALA A 84 -1.69 -12.59 -8.90
C ALA A 84 -2.29 -12.89 -10.28
N ALA A 85 -2.97 -11.92 -10.87
CA ALA A 85 -3.56 -12.02 -12.20
C ALA A 85 -2.55 -11.84 -13.35
N LYS A 86 -1.33 -11.42 -13.04
CA LYS A 86 -0.25 -11.12 -14.01
C LYS A 86 -0.66 -10.04 -15.02
N ILE A 87 -1.34 -9.01 -14.57
CA ILE A 87 -1.73 -7.85 -15.39
C ILE A 87 -1.06 -6.58 -14.88
N GLU A 88 -0.79 -5.65 -15.79
CA GLU A 88 -0.19 -4.37 -15.44
C GLU A 88 -1.25 -3.31 -15.13
N LYS A 89 -2.40 -3.38 -15.77
CA LYS A 89 -3.46 -2.39 -15.66
C LYS A 89 -4.82 -3.05 -15.49
N ALA A 90 -5.59 -2.53 -14.54
CA ALA A 90 -6.98 -2.94 -14.33
C ALA A 90 -7.90 -2.36 -15.43
N SER A 91 -9.10 -2.93 -15.55
CA SER A 91 -10.11 -2.45 -16.50
C SER A 91 -10.62 -1.05 -16.12
N GLY A 92 -10.76 -0.19 -17.11
CA GLY A 92 -11.46 1.09 -16.96
C GLY A 92 -12.98 0.96 -16.97
N LYS A 93 -13.48 -0.19 -17.40
CA LYS A 93 -14.93 -0.51 -17.48
C LYS A 93 -15.19 -1.90 -16.89
N PRO A 94 -15.06 -2.08 -15.58
CA PRO A 94 -15.07 -3.42 -14.96
C PRO A 94 -16.37 -4.20 -15.14
N ASN A 95 -17.50 -3.51 -15.33
CA ASN A 95 -18.79 -4.16 -15.57
C ASN A 95 -18.93 -4.71 -16.99
N LYS A 96 -18.19 -4.17 -17.94
CA LYS A 96 -18.29 -4.53 -19.37
C LYS A 96 -17.08 -5.30 -19.86
N GLU A 97 -15.89 -4.95 -19.37
CA GLU A 97 -14.63 -5.53 -19.81
C GLU A 97 -13.94 -6.26 -18.65
N LYS A 98 -13.78 -7.56 -18.78
CA LYS A 98 -13.00 -8.37 -17.84
C LYS A 98 -11.61 -8.57 -18.41
N VAL A 99 -10.59 -8.25 -17.60
CA VAL A 99 -9.18 -8.26 -18.05
C VAL A 99 -8.42 -9.50 -17.61
N ALA A 100 -8.85 -10.15 -16.53
CA ALA A 100 -8.18 -11.33 -16.00
C ALA A 100 -9.11 -12.14 -15.11
N THR A 101 -8.64 -13.33 -14.73
CA THR A 101 -9.33 -14.22 -13.79
C THR A 101 -8.32 -14.69 -12.74
N ILE A 102 -8.73 -14.67 -11.46
CA ILE A 102 -7.98 -15.26 -10.36
C ILE A 102 -8.80 -16.35 -9.68
N THR A 103 -8.11 -17.27 -9.00
CA THR A 103 -8.76 -18.36 -8.29
C THR A 103 -9.09 -17.97 -6.85
N LYS A 104 -10.01 -18.71 -6.22
CA LYS A 104 -10.29 -18.54 -4.78
C LYS A 104 -9.05 -18.76 -3.90
N ALA A 105 -8.17 -19.67 -4.30
CA ALA A 105 -6.91 -19.90 -3.60
C ALA A 105 -6.03 -18.62 -3.59
N GLN A 106 -5.95 -17.92 -4.72
CA GLN A 106 -5.23 -16.66 -4.83
C GLN A 106 -5.91 -15.56 -3.99
N VAL A 107 -7.23 -15.49 -3.99
CA VAL A 107 -7.99 -14.56 -3.13
C VAL A 107 -7.71 -14.81 -1.66
N LYS A 108 -7.69 -16.07 -1.24
CA LYS A 108 -7.37 -16.46 0.13
C LYS A 108 -5.96 -16.04 0.52
N GLU A 109 -4.98 -16.28 -0.34
CA GLU A 109 -3.59 -15.89 -0.10
C GLU A 109 -3.45 -14.37 0.07
N ILE A 110 -4.08 -13.59 -0.80
CA ILE A 110 -4.11 -12.12 -0.71
C ILE A 110 -4.78 -11.66 0.59
N ALA A 111 -5.89 -12.28 0.96
CA ALA A 111 -6.62 -11.97 2.17
C ALA A 111 -5.77 -12.25 3.43
N GLU A 112 -5.05 -13.36 3.46
CA GLU A 112 -4.15 -13.71 4.55
C GLU A 112 -3.01 -12.69 4.70
N GLN A 113 -2.42 -12.27 3.60
CA GLN A 113 -1.35 -11.26 3.60
C GLN A 113 -1.85 -9.91 4.10
N LYS A 114 -3.10 -9.58 3.82
CA LYS A 114 -3.70 -8.28 4.16
C LYS A 114 -4.42 -8.26 5.50
N MET A 115 -4.66 -9.41 6.13
CA MET A 115 -5.40 -9.52 7.40
C MET A 115 -4.94 -8.53 8.47
N PRO A 116 -3.63 -8.28 8.68
CA PRO A 116 -3.20 -7.32 9.69
C PRO A 116 -3.71 -5.89 9.48
N ASP A 117 -3.99 -5.51 8.25
CA ASP A 117 -4.45 -4.16 7.88
C ASP A 117 -5.97 -4.08 7.67
N LEU A 118 -6.65 -5.22 7.61
CA LEU A 118 -8.09 -5.26 7.33
C LEU A 118 -8.93 -5.24 8.61
N ASN A 119 -10.04 -4.52 8.55
CA ASN A 119 -11.07 -4.56 9.57
C ASN A 119 -12.08 -5.70 9.27
N ALA A 120 -11.57 -6.91 9.20
CA ALA A 120 -12.36 -8.10 8.93
C ALA A 120 -12.43 -9.00 10.17
N ALA A 121 -13.62 -9.49 10.48
CA ALA A 121 -13.85 -10.35 11.63
C ALA A 121 -13.34 -11.78 11.39
N SER A 122 -13.20 -12.20 10.13
CA SER A 122 -12.77 -13.56 9.78
C SER A 122 -12.04 -13.54 8.43
N LEU A 123 -11.35 -14.64 8.12
CA LEU A 123 -10.70 -14.82 6.82
C LEU A 123 -11.73 -14.79 5.67
N GLU A 124 -12.90 -15.37 5.85
CA GLU A 124 -13.97 -15.35 4.84
C GLU A 124 -14.44 -13.93 4.54
N ALA A 125 -14.60 -13.08 5.57
CA ALA A 125 -14.91 -11.68 5.40
C ALA A 125 -13.80 -10.94 4.64
N ALA A 126 -12.54 -11.21 4.95
CA ALA A 126 -11.40 -10.66 4.23
C ALA A 126 -11.39 -11.09 2.76
N MET A 127 -11.67 -12.35 2.47
CA MET A 127 -11.80 -12.87 1.10
C MET A 127 -12.91 -12.16 0.32
N SER A 128 -14.04 -11.88 0.96
CA SER A 128 -15.14 -11.12 0.35
C SER A 128 -14.71 -9.69 -0.02
N MET A 129 -13.94 -9.04 0.84
CA MET A 129 -13.39 -7.71 0.58
C MET A 129 -12.44 -7.72 -0.62
N VAL A 130 -11.54 -8.71 -0.68
CA VAL A 130 -10.60 -8.88 -1.79
C VAL A 130 -11.34 -9.18 -3.10
N ALA A 131 -12.35 -10.06 -3.06
CA ALA A 131 -13.16 -10.38 -4.23
C ALA A 131 -13.94 -9.15 -4.75
N GLY A 132 -14.45 -8.31 -3.86
CA GLY A 132 -15.10 -7.05 -4.22
C GLY A 132 -14.13 -6.09 -4.91
N THR A 133 -12.92 -5.96 -4.42
CA THR A 133 -11.88 -5.15 -5.05
C THR A 133 -11.52 -5.70 -6.43
N ALA A 134 -11.35 -7.02 -6.56
CA ALA A 134 -11.07 -7.67 -7.84
C ALA A 134 -12.17 -7.39 -8.86
N ARG A 135 -13.42 -7.49 -8.44
CA ARG A 135 -14.57 -7.19 -9.28
C ARG A 135 -14.57 -5.74 -9.78
N SER A 136 -14.21 -4.80 -8.91
CA SER A 136 -14.10 -3.37 -9.28
C SER A 136 -12.94 -3.09 -10.25
N MET A 137 -11.98 -4.00 -10.35
CA MET A 137 -10.86 -3.94 -11.29
C MET A 137 -11.12 -4.67 -12.61
N GLY A 138 -12.25 -5.31 -12.76
CA GLY A 138 -12.54 -6.17 -13.91
C GLY A 138 -11.86 -7.53 -13.87
N VAL A 139 -11.47 -7.98 -12.70
CA VAL A 139 -10.90 -9.31 -12.47
C VAL A 139 -11.98 -10.25 -11.94
N VAL A 140 -12.15 -11.38 -12.59
CA VAL A 140 -13.15 -12.40 -12.22
C VAL A 140 -12.52 -13.37 -11.23
N VAL A 141 -13.26 -13.69 -10.17
CA VAL A 141 -12.86 -14.73 -9.21
C VAL A 141 -13.49 -16.06 -9.64
N ALA A 142 -12.64 -17.00 -10.06
CA ALA A 142 -13.07 -18.36 -10.41
C ALA A 142 -13.15 -19.25 -9.17
N GLU A 143 -14.06 -20.19 -9.19
CA GLU A 143 -14.18 -21.20 -8.14
C GLU A 143 -13.06 -22.26 -8.18
#